data_079c442ee1f48930c9ed5d8d7c86780b
#
_entry.id   079c442ee1f48930c9ed5d8d7c86780b
#
_cell.length_a   1.000
_cell.length_b   1.000
_cell.length_c   1.000
_cell.angle_alpha   90.00
_cell.angle_beta   90.00
_cell.angle_gamma   90.00
#
_symmetry.space_group_name_H-M   'P 1'
#
loop_
_entity.id
_entity.type
_entity.pdbx_description
1 polymer ?
#
loop_
_entity_poly.entity_id
_entity_poly.type
_entity_poly.pdbx_seq_one_letter_code
_entity_poly.pdbx_strand_id
1 'polypeptide(L)'
;MTERAKCNTGNLRSGFSLVELLVAMAIASVVMAAVFKIYTTQQDSYVLQEQVAEMQQNGRTAKYVMAKEIRMAGYDPTGLAGAGFISAGGNIIHFTMDITGEDGTITVPGDDITYAVSSGNLERDDGANNQAVVENVEAVGFAYAFDADDDGNIDTSAGGNIIWAIDSDVTDTDHRLDKYLDTNDDGIISVDDDAAGADLEALAPLDRIRAVRIWILARTGREDRDFADTITYVVANQRVNANDGNRHHLLTTTVKCRNMAL
;
A
#
# COMPACT_ATOMS: atom_id res chain seq x y z
N MET A 1 -40.66 22.94 91.11
CA MET A 1 -40.10 22.10 90.07
C MET A 1 -40.39 22.81 88.74
N THR A 2 -39.39 23.47 88.23
CA THR A 2 -39.50 24.28 86.97
C THR A 2 -38.65 23.60 85.91
N GLU A 3 -39.33 22.99 84.92
CA GLU A 3 -38.71 22.40 83.77
C GLU A 3 -38.27 23.50 82.80
N ARG A 4 -37.00 23.53 82.45
CA ARG A 4 -36.44 24.42 81.43
C ARG A 4 -36.59 23.78 80.06
N ALA A 5 -37.42 24.37 79.19
CA ALA A 5 -37.47 24.04 77.83
C ALA A 5 -36.17 24.36 77.10
N LYS A 6 -35.57 23.34 76.47
CA LYS A 6 -34.40 23.47 75.60
C LYS A 6 -34.85 24.09 74.26
N CYS A 7 -34.44 25.31 74.00
CA CYS A 7 -34.61 25.97 72.72
C CYS A 7 -33.66 25.27 71.70
N ASN A 8 -34.27 24.59 70.70
CA ASN A 8 -33.58 23.98 69.60
C ASN A 8 -33.25 25.08 68.60
N THR A 9 -31.98 25.51 68.54
CA THR A 9 -31.50 26.45 67.57
C THR A 9 -31.48 25.79 66.20
N GLY A 10 -32.52 26.01 65.40
CA GLY A 10 -32.64 25.60 64.02
C GLY A 10 -31.45 26.12 63.20
N ASN A 11 -30.78 25.20 62.56
CA ASN A 11 -29.68 25.46 61.64
C ASN A 11 -30.20 26.35 60.50
N LEU A 12 -29.86 27.65 60.50
CA LEU A 12 -30.15 28.57 59.40
C LEU A 12 -29.38 28.10 58.17
N ARG A 13 -30.10 27.48 57.25
CA ARG A 13 -29.60 27.20 55.91
C ARG A 13 -29.39 28.55 55.23
N SER A 14 -28.14 28.99 55.15
CA SER A 14 -27.80 30.16 54.33
C SER A 14 -28.04 29.80 52.84
N GLY A 15 -28.90 30.51 52.20
CA GLY A 15 -29.10 30.40 50.74
C GLY A 15 -27.94 31.02 49.97
N PHE A 16 -27.67 30.52 48.78
CA PHE A 16 -26.64 31.08 47.90
C PHE A 16 -26.98 32.50 47.49
N SER A 17 -25.98 33.37 47.40
CA SER A 17 -26.17 34.71 46.86
C SER A 17 -26.19 34.65 45.33
N LEU A 18 -26.89 35.60 44.68
CA LEU A 18 -26.96 35.69 43.23
C LEU A 18 -25.55 35.86 42.60
N VAL A 19 -24.68 36.60 43.27
CA VAL A 19 -23.30 36.81 42.83
C VAL A 19 -22.48 35.52 42.86
N GLU A 20 -22.67 34.72 43.92
CA GLU A 20 -21.98 33.43 44.08
C GLU A 20 -22.39 32.43 42.98
N LEU A 21 -23.71 32.46 42.59
CA LEU A 21 -24.20 31.67 41.49
C LEU A 21 -23.57 32.12 40.15
N LEU A 22 -23.51 33.44 39.89
CA LEU A 22 -22.91 33.99 38.67
C LEU A 22 -21.40 33.62 38.55
N VAL A 23 -20.65 33.75 39.66
CA VAL A 23 -19.24 33.37 39.69
C VAL A 23 -19.08 31.86 39.44
N ALA A 24 -19.88 31.02 40.06
CA ALA A 24 -19.86 29.58 39.83
C ALA A 24 -20.15 29.20 38.40
N MET A 25 -21.17 29.85 37.76
CA MET A 25 -21.48 29.65 36.34
C MET A 25 -20.32 30.09 35.41
N ALA A 26 -19.66 31.21 35.72
CA ALA A 26 -18.53 31.68 34.94
C ALA A 26 -17.37 30.69 34.99
N ILE A 27 -17.01 30.18 36.18
CA ILE A 27 -15.96 29.17 36.34
C ILE A 27 -16.37 27.87 35.64
N ALA A 28 -17.61 27.41 35.82
CA ALA A 28 -18.13 26.21 35.20
C ALA A 28 -18.04 26.26 33.65
N SER A 29 -18.36 27.42 33.04
CA SER A 29 -18.28 27.61 31.60
C SER A 29 -16.85 27.50 31.06
N VAL A 30 -15.84 28.05 31.78
CA VAL A 30 -14.43 27.93 31.40
C VAL A 30 -13.95 26.48 31.51
N VAL A 31 -14.30 25.79 32.59
CA VAL A 31 -13.96 24.36 32.77
C VAL A 31 -14.61 23.51 31.68
N MET A 32 -15.91 23.76 31.36
CA MET A 32 -16.61 23.02 30.31
C MET A 32 -15.97 23.23 28.92
N ALA A 33 -15.55 24.48 28.60
CA ALA A 33 -14.83 24.76 27.37
C ALA A 33 -13.48 24.02 27.28
N ALA A 34 -12.75 23.95 28.39
CA ALA A 34 -11.50 23.20 28.45
C ALA A 34 -11.71 21.68 28.27
N VAL A 35 -12.71 21.12 28.95
CA VAL A 35 -13.08 19.69 28.81
C VAL A 35 -13.51 19.38 27.38
N PHE A 36 -14.33 20.26 26.76
CA PHE A 36 -14.75 20.09 25.38
C PHE A 36 -13.56 20.09 24.40
N LYS A 37 -12.60 21.00 24.60
CA LYS A 37 -11.40 21.03 23.76
C LYS A 37 -10.56 19.74 23.89
N ILE A 38 -10.38 19.24 25.10
CA ILE A 38 -9.68 17.96 25.33
C ILE A 38 -10.44 16.82 24.64
N TYR A 39 -11.75 16.78 24.78
CA TYR A 39 -12.59 15.75 24.16
C TYR A 39 -12.45 15.75 22.63
N THR A 40 -12.57 16.91 21.97
CA THR A 40 -12.41 17.00 20.50
C THR A 40 -11.02 16.57 20.06
N THR A 41 -9.96 17.02 20.76
CA THR A 41 -8.57 16.58 20.43
C THR A 41 -8.38 15.08 20.58
N GLN A 42 -9.01 14.45 21.58
CA GLN A 42 -8.96 12.99 21.72
C GLN A 42 -9.72 12.28 20.59
N GLN A 43 -10.88 12.78 20.19
CA GLN A 43 -11.64 12.23 19.08
C GLN A 43 -10.83 12.28 17.77
N ASP A 44 -10.20 13.41 17.46
CA ASP A 44 -9.35 13.55 16.28
C ASP A 44 -8.18 12.56 16.30
N SER A 45 -7.58 12.35 17.49
CA SER A 45 -6.49 11.38 17.67
C SER A 45 -6.94 9.94 17.46
N TYR A 46 -8.15 9.57 17.92
CA TYR A 46 -8.71 8.24 17.70
C TYR A 46 -8.98 7.97 16.21
N VAL A 47 -9.62 8.92 15.53
CA VAL A 47 -9.90 8.80 14.09
C VAL A 47 -8.60 8.65 13.30
N LEU A 48 -7.56 9.42 13.63
CA LEU A 48 -6.26 9.31 12.99
C LEU A 48 -5.62 7.93 13.20
N GLN A 49 -5.65 7.41 14.44
CA GLN A 49 -5.09 6.08 14.75
C GLN A 49 -5.82 4.97 13.98
N GLU A 50 -7.15 5.05 13.87
CA GLU A 50 -7.97 4.13 13.11
C GLU A 50 -7.57 4.13 11.62
N GLN A 51 -7.46 5.31 11.01
CA GLN A 51 -7.06 5.46 9.61
C GLN A 51 -5.64 4.94 9.33
N VAL A 52 -4.70 5.22 10.22
CA VAL A 52 -3.33 4.70 10.08
C VAL A 52 -3.30 3.17 10.21
N ALA A 53 -4.08 2.60 11.14
CA ALA A 53 -4.19 1.15 11.28
C ALA A 53 -4.83 0.50 10.04
N GLU A 54 -5.88 1.10 9.48
CA GLU A 54 -6.53 0.67 8.24
C GLU A 54 -5.54 0.72 7.06
N MET A 55 -4.87 1.85 6.86
CA MET A 55 -3.84 2.01 5.81
C MET A 55 -2.76 0.92 5.89
N GLN A 56 -2.24 0.65 7.10
CA GLN A 56 -1.25 -0.41 7.29
C GLN A 56 -1.81 -1.80 7.01
N GLN A 57 -3.06 -2.06 7.39
CA GLN A 57 -3.74 -3.32 7.11
C GLN A 57 -3.96 -3.51 5.61
N ASN A 58 -4.40 -2.45 4.92
CA ASN A 58 -4.61 -2.43 3.47
C ASN A 58 -3.30 -2.75 2.74
N GLY A 59 -2.21 -2.08 3.08
CA GLY A 59 -0.89 -2.36 2.51
C GLY A 59 -0.42 -3.81 2.74
N ARG A 60 -0.63 -4.36 3.94
CA ARG A 60 -0.28 -5.76 4.25
C ARG A 60 -1.14 -6.75 3.47
N THR A 61 -2.44 -6.48 3.33
CA THR A 61 -3.37 -7.32 2.57
C THR A 61 -2.99 -7.34 1.09
N ALA A 62 -2.76 -6.17 0.48
CA ALA A 62 -2.30 -6.03 -0.89
C ALA A 62 -1.01 -6.85 -1.12
N LYS A 63 0.00 -6.65 -0.25
CA LYS A 63 1.25 -7.42 -0.31
C LYS A 63 1.03 -8.92 -0.23
N TYR A 64 0.20 -9.37 0.70
CA TYR A 64 -0.04 -10.80 0.91
C TYR A 64 -0.70 -11.45 -0.30
N VAL A 65 -1.77 -10.82 -0.83
CA VAL A 65 -2.53 -11.35 -1.97
C VAL A 65 -1.64 -11.40 -3.22
N MET A 66 -1.01 -10.29 -3.60
CA MET A 66 -0.12 -10.25 -4.76
C MET A 66 1.06 -11.21 -4.63
N ALA A 67 1.75 -11.23 -3.48
CA ALA A 67 2.90 -12.12 -3.29
C ALA A 67 2.53 -13.60 -3.34
N LYS A 68 1.31 -13.96 -2.92
CA LYS A 68 0.82 -15.34 -3.00
C LYS A 68 0.61 -15.76 -4.45
N GLU A 69 -0.06 -14.94 -5.25
CA GLU A 69 -0.40 -15.27 -6.64
C GLU A 69 0.81 -15.14 -7.57
N ILE A 70 1.61 -14.07 -7.47
CA ILE A 70 2.84 -13.91 -8.26
C ILE A 70 3.82 -15.07 -8.05
N ARG A 71 3.85 -15.69 -6.86
CA ARG A 71 4.66 -16.88 -6.60
C ARG A 71 4.23 -18.08 -7.43
N MET A 72 2.95 -18.10 -7.84
CA MET A 72 2.36 -19.16 -8.67
C MET A 72 2.45 -18.86 -10.17
N ALA A 73 2.91 -17.66 -10.57
CA ALA A 73 3.10 -17.32 -11.97
C ALA A 73 3.93 -18.41 -12.69
N GLY A 74 3.47 -18.84 -13.88
CA GLY A 74 4.11 -19.90 -14.64
C GLY A 74 3.82 -21.33 -14.14
N TYR A 75 2.94 -21.52 -13.14
CA TYR A 75 2.55 -22.86 -12.72
C TYR A 75 1.77 -23.54 -13.84
N ASP A 76 2.30 -24.64 -14.38
CA ASP A 76 1.75 -25.44 -15.49
C ASP A 76 2.11 -26.92 -15.25
N PRO A 77 1.27 -27.66 -14.50
CA PRO A 77 1.57 -29.02 -14.14
C PRO A 77 1.55 -29.99 -15.33
N THR A 78 0.91 -29.61 -16.42
CA THR A 78 0.83 -30.43 -17.64
C THR A 78 1.93 -30.11 -18.64
N GLY A 79 2.56 -28.92 -18.55
CA GLY A 79 3.48 -28.38 -19.53
C GLY A 79 2.83 -28.03 -20.88
N LEU A 80 1.49 -27.93 -20.93
CA LEU A 80 0.73 -27.66 -22.14
C LEU A 80 0.09 -26.28 -22.16
N ALA A 81 -0.12 -25.67 -20.98
CA ALA A 81 -0.81 -24.40 -20.84
C ALA A 81 0.03 -23.20 -21.34
N GLY A 82 1.37 -23.31 -21.27
CA GLY A 82 2.27 -22.22 -21.60
C GLY A 82 2.11 -21.02 -20.66
N ALA A 83 1.85 -21.32 -19.38
CA ALA A 83 1.67 -20.30 -18.34
C ALA A 83 2.96 -19.50 -18.08
N GLY A 84 2.82 -18.20 -17.79
CA GLY A 84 3.96 -17.32 -17.55
C GLY A 84 3.55 -15.86 -17.45
N PHE A 85 4.52 -14.96 -17.56
CA PHE A 85 4.24 -13.52 -17.64
C PHE A 85 3.79 -13.16 -19.06
N ILE A 86 2.71 -12.37 -19.15
CA ILE A 86 2.16 -11.82 -20.39
C ILE A 86 2.58 -10.36 -20.54
N SER A 87 2.63 -9.60 -19.43
CA SER A 87 3.07 -8.21 -19.40
C SER A 87 3.81 -7.92 -18.09
N ALA A 88 4.91 -7.19 -18.17
CA ALA A 88 5.81 -6.90 -17.05
C ALA A 88 6.08 -5.39 -16.91
N GLY A 89 5.01 -4.58 -16.90
CA GLY A 89 5.12 -3.14 -16.79
C GLY A 89 5.49 -2.64 -15.39
N GLY A 90 5.86 -1.36 -15.31
CA GLY A 90 6.23 -0.73 -14.04
C GLY A 90 5.06 -0.45 -13.10
N ASN A 91 3.81 -0.38 -13.61
CA ASN A 91 2.59 -0.11 -12.84
C ASN A 91 1.47 -1.14 -13.06
N ILE A 92 1.72 -2.12 -13.89
CA ILE A 92 0.81 -3.22 -14.22
C ILE A 92 1.61 -4.51 -14.31
N ILE A 93 1.04 -5.60 -13.84
CA ILE A 93 1.58 -6.94 -13.99
C ILE A 93 0.48 -7.87 -14.46
N HIS A 94 0.76 -8.64 -15.51
CA HIS A 94 -0.14 -9.62 -16.06
C HIS A 94 0.59 -10.96 -16.21
N PHE A 95 0.05 -12.01 -15.61
CA PHE A 95 0.64 -13.34 -15.63
C PHE A 95 -0.45 -14.40 -15.60
N THR A 96 -0.08 -15.60 -16.01
CA THR A 96 -0.96 -16.77 -16.08
C THR A 96 -0.41 -17.93 -15.27
N MET A 97 -1.30 -18.84 -14.88
CA MET A 97 -1.03 -20.06 -14.12
C MET A 97 -2.16 -21.06 -14.38
N ASP A 98 -1.88 -22.35 -14.50
CA ASP A 98 -2.88 -23.40 -14.66
C ASP A 98 -3.18 -24.03 -13.29
N ILE A 99 -4.08 -23.41 -12.52
CA ILE A 99 -4.50 -23.88 -11.20
C ILE A 99 -5.96 -24.32 -11.15
N THR A 100 -6.76 -23.90 -12.13
CA THR A 100 -8.17 -24.20 -12.21
C THR A 100 -8.40 -25.39 -13.14
N GLY A 101 -8.46 -26.58 -12.54
CA GLY A 101 -8.64 -27.82 -13.29
C GLY A 101 -7.34 -28.54 -13.65
N GLU A 102 -6.20 -27.84 -13.69
CA GLU A 102 -4.89 -28.38 -14.08
C GLU A 102 -4.98 -29.19 -15.38
N ASP A 103 -5.68 -28.62 -16.37
CA ASP A 103 -6.08 -29.30 -17.59
C ASP A 103 -5.21 -28.92 -18.82
N GLY A 104 -4.20 -28.08 -18.60
CA GLY A 104 -3.31 -27.60 -19.66
C GLY A 104 -3.87 -26.40 -20.42
N THR A 105 -4.80 -25.68 -19.85
CA THR A 105 -5.34 -24.43 -20.40
C THR A 105 -5.29 -23.28 -19.39
N ILE A 106 -5.25 -22.04 -19.90
CA ILE A 106 -5.26 -20.80 -19.10
C ILE A 106 -6.47 -19.94 -19.43
N THR A 107 -7.55 -20.54 -19.95
CA THR A 107 -8.72 -19.81 -20.47
C THR A 107 -9.85 -19.67 -19.46
N VAL A 108 -9.71 -20.26 -18.27
CA VAL A 108 -10.71 -20.20 -17.22
C VAL A 108 -10.42 -19.09 -16.21
N PRO A 109 -11.47 -18.51 -15.59
CA PRO A 109 -11.28 -17.49 -14.57
C PRO A 109 -10.40 -17.98 -13.41
N GLY A 110 -9.44 -17.14 -13.02
CA GLY A 110 -8.49 -17.45 -11.97
C GLY A 110 -7.12 -17.96 -12.45
N ASP A 111 -7.01 -18.33 -13.73
CA ASP A 111 -5.73 -18.73 -14.34
C ASP A 111 -5.02 -17.56 -15.04
N ASP A 112 -5.74 -16.50 -15.34
CA ASP A 112 -5.28 -15.27 -15.95
C ASP A 112 -5.43 -14.11 -14.96
N ILE A 113 -4.33 -13.52 -14.52
CA ILE A 113 -4.34 -12.53 -13.42
C ILE A 113 -3.63 -11.25 -13.84
N THR A 114 -4.36 -10.14 -13.73
CA THR A 114 -3.79 -8.80 -13.86
C THR A 114 -3.97 -8.00 -12.59
N TYR A 115 -2.91 -7.30 -12.16
CA TYR A 115 -2.94 -6.34 -11.08
C TYR A 115 -2.58 -4.94 -11.58
N ALA A 116 -3.42 -3.96 -11.23
CA ALA A 116 -3.18 -2.54 -11.47
C ALA A 116 -3.88 -1.69 -10.39
N VAL A 117 -3.54 -0.40 -10.30
CA VAL A 117 -4.29 0.56 -9.47
C VAL A 117 -5.22 1.36 -10.37
N SER A 118 -6.49 1.42 -9.99
CA SER A 118 -7.52 2.22 -10.64
C SER A 118 -8.38 2.91 -9.60
N SER A 119 -8.63 4.20 -9.78
CA SER A 119 -9.48 5.02 -8.89
C SER A 119 -9.09 4.94 -7.40
N GLY A 120 -7.79 4.79 -7.10
CA GLY A 120 -7.28 4.69 -5.74
C GLY A 120 -7.51 3.33 -5.06
N ASN A 121 -7.77 2.29 -5.84
CA ASN A 121 -7.93 0.91 -5.38
C ASN A 121 -6.96 -0.01 -6.12
N LEU A 122 -6.42 -0.99 -5.41
CA LEU A 122 -5.74 -2.11 -6.06
C LEU A 122 -6.79 -3.04 -6.65
N GLU A 123 -6.81 -3.14 -7.96
CA GLU A 123 -7.70 -4.00 -8.70
C GLU A 123 -7.01 -5.31 -9.11
N ARG A 124 -7.77 -6.38 -9.10
CA ARG A 124 -7.41 -7.71 -9.58
C ARG A 124 -8.41 -8.12 -10.64
N ASP A 125 -7.95 -8.31 -11.84
CA ASP A 125 -8.70 -8.94 -12.91
C ASP A 125 -8.32 -10.43 -12.98
N ASP A 126 -9.30 -11.32 -13.05
CA ASP A 126 -9.11 -12.78 -13.12
C ASP A 126 -9.45 -13.35 -14.52
N GLY A 127 -9.45 -12.48 -15.53
CA GLY A 127 -9.83 -12.82 -16.91
C GLY A 127 -11.35 -12.82 -17.16
N ALA A 128 -12.17 -12.75 -16.11
CA ALA A 128 -13.62 -12.65 -16.20
C ALA A 128 -14.21 -11.49 -15.41
N ASN A 129 -13.60 -11.15 -14.29
CA ASN A 129 -14.08 -10.12 -13.37
C ASN A 129 -12.93 -9.24 -12.87
N ASN A 130 -13.13 -7.95 -12.95
CA ASN A 130 -12.25 -6.99 -12.30
C ASN A 130 -12.82 -6.61 -10.92
N GLN A 131 -12.04 -6.80 -9.85
CA GLN A 131 -12.47 -6.59 -8.47
C GLN A 131 -11.45 -5.75 -7.72
N ALA A 132 -11.93 -4.78 -6.94
CA ALA A 132 -11.10 -4.09 -5.97
C ALA A 132 -10.73 -5.06 -4.83
N VAL A 133 -9.45 -5.33 -4.67
CA VAL A 133 -8.92 -6.19 -3.60
C VAL A 133 -8.65 -5.39 -2.35
N VAL A 134 -8.15 -4.17 -2.53
CA VAL A 134 -7.80 -3.25 -1.44
C VAL A 134 -8.08 -1.82 -1.85
N GLU A 135 -8.72 -1.07 -0.96
CA GLU A 135 -9.00 0.35 -1.13
C GLU A 135 -7.84 1.22 -0.59
N ASN A 136 -7.83 2.48 -0.98
CA ASN A 136 -6.86 3.47 -0.52
C ASN A 136 -5.40 3.09 -0.85
N VAL A 137 -5.18 2.57 -2.04
CA VAL A 137 -3.86 2.34 -2.65
C VAL A 137 -3.65 3.40 -3.71
N GLU A 138 -2.69 4.29 -3.51
CA GLU A 138 -2.39 5.39 -4.43
C GLU A 138 -1.62 4.93 -5.65
N ALA A 139 -0.63 4.06 -5.43
CA ALA A 139 0.18 3.49 -6.51
C ALA A 139 0.66 2.08 -6.16
N VAL A 140 0.82 1.27 -7.19
CA VAL A 140 1.55 0.02 -7.14
C VAL A 140 2.68 0.07 -8.16
N GLY A 141 3.80 -0.54 -7.85
CA GLY A 141 4.93 -0.63 -8.76
C GLY A 141 5.52 -2.02 -8.80
N PHE A 142 6.06 -2.37 -9.96
CA PHE A 142 6.71 -3.66 -10.20
C PHE A 142 8.05 -3.45 -10.89
N ALA A 143 9.01 -4.31 -10.55
CA ALA A 143 10.24 -4.47 -11.30
C ALA A 143 10.67 -5.94 -11.23
N TYR A 144 11.33 -6.40 -12.27
CA TYR A 144 11.56 -7.81 -12.53
C TYR A 144 13.07 -8.08 -12.56
N ALA A 145 13.50 -9.07 -11.79
CA ALA A 145 14.83 -9.63 -11.90
C ALA A 145 14.76 -10.89 -12.75
N PHE A 146 15.70 -11.06 -13.63
CA PHE A 146 15.70 -12.06 -14.67
C PHE A 146 17.06 -12.79 -14.76
N ASP A 147 17.12 -13.81 -15.59
CA ASP A 147 18.27 -14.64 -15.88
C ASP A 147 18.29 -14.82 -17.42
N ALA A 148 18.88 -13.85 -18.13
CA ALA A 148 18.78 -13.76 -19.60
C ALA A 148 19.61 -14.85 -20.29
N ASP A 149 20.73 -15.28 -19.71
CA ASP A 149 21.65 -16.27 -20.27
C ASP A 149 21.38 -17.71 -19.82
N ASP A 150 20.36 -17.91 -18.93
CA ASP A 150 19.90 -19.22 -18.44
C ASP A 150 21.00 -20.00 -17.68
N ASP A 151 21.86 -19.28 -16.97
CA ASP A 151 22.92 -19.88 -16.16
C ASP A 151 22.42 -20.33 -14.75
N GLY A 152 21.17 -20.02 -14.42
CA GLY A 152 20.51 -20.33 -13.15
C GLY A 152 20.71 -19.26 -12.07
N ASN A 153 21.37 -18.16 -12.39
CA ASN A 153 21.56 -17.02 -11.50
C ASN A 153 20.77 -15.81 -12.03
N ILE A 154 20.40 -14.91 -11.12
CA ILE A 154 19.81 -13.64 -11.50
C ILE A 154 20.91 -12.72 -12.02
N ASP A 155 20.66 -12.04 -13.13
CA ASP A 155 21.58 -11.10 -13.75
C ASP A 155 21.91 -9.92 -12.81
N THR A 156 23.19 -9.53 -12.82
CA THR A 156 23.70 -8.42 -12.02
C THR A 156 24.41 -7.39 -12.89
N SER A 157 24.39 -6.15 -12.43
CA SER A 157 25.12 -5.04 -13.04
C SER A 157 26.65 -5.20 -12.91
N ALA A 158 27.39 -4.27 -13.49
CA ALA A 158 28.83 -4.18 -13.32
C ALA A 158 29.24 -3.94 -11.85
N GLY A 159 28.40 -3.26 -11.06
CA GLY A 159 28.57 -3.07 -9.62
C GLY A 159 28.23 -4.29 -8.77
N GLY A 160 27.68 -5.34 -9.36
CA GLY A 160 27.25 -6.56 -8.67
C GLY A 160 25.85 -6.47 -8.05
N ASN A 161 25.09 -5.44 -8.39
CA ASN A 161 23.71 -5.25 -7.95
C ASN A 161 22.74 -6.01 -8.85
N ILE A 162 21.64 -6.52 -8.29
CA ILE A 162 20.58 -7.18 -9.08
C ILE A 162 19.99 -6.17 -10.05
N ILE A 163 19.93 -6.54 -11.33
CA ILE A 163 19.25 -5.72 -12.35
C ILE A 163 17.75 -5.86 -12.18
N TRP A 164 17.09 -4.73 -11.86
CA TRP A 164 15.64 -4.64 -11.75
C TRP A 164 15.11 -3.92 -12.98
N ALA A 165 14.44 -4.64 -13.87
CA ALA A 165 13.96 -4.12 -15.14
C ALA A 165 12.44 -4.13 -15.26
N ILE A 166 11.93 -3.40 -16.22
CA ILE A 166 10.53 -3.35 -16.65
C ILE A 166 10.44 -3.45 -18.16
N ASP A 167 9.27 -3.79 -18.63
CA ASP A 167 8.80 -3.53 -19.99
C ASP A 167 8.19 -2.11 -20.00
N SER A 168 8.84 -1.17 -20.68
CA SER A 168 8.42 0.23 -20.68
C SER A 168 7.25 0.49 -21.61
N ASP A 169 7.00 -0.39 -22.61
CA ASP A 169 5.87 -0.35 -23.52
C ASP A 169 5.13 -1.69 -23.59
N VAL A 170 4.32 -1.94 -22.57
CA VAL A 170 3.47 -3.15 -22.47
C VAL A 170 2.44 -3.31 -23.59
N THR A 171 2.35 -2.34 -24.49
CA THR A 171 1.43 -2.37 -25.65
C THR A 171 2.10 -2.87 -26.94
N ASP A 172 3.42 -2.97 -26.94
CA ASP A 172 4.13 -3.56 -28.05
C ASP A 172 3.96 -5.10 -28.09
N THR A 173 4.49 -5.75 -29.10
CA THR A 173 4.32 -7.18 -29.31
C THR A 173 5.59 -7.98 -29.04
N ASP A 174 6.63 -7.33 -28.52
CA ASP A 174 7.92 -8.00 -28.31
C ASP A 174 8.00 -8.76 -26.98
N HIS A 175 7.15 -8.37 -25.99
CA HIS A 175 7.05 -9.01 -24.68
C HIS A 175 8.40 -9.17 -24.00
N ARG A 176 9.15 -8.07 -23.86
CA ARG A 176 10.51 -8.08 -23.33
C ARG A 176 10.72 -6.98 -22.30
N LEU A 177 11.55 -7.27 -21.32
CA LEU A 177 12.10 -6.23 -20.45
C LEU A 177 13.12 -5.42 -21.24
N ASP A 178 13.00 -4.09 -21.20
CA ASP A 178 13.79 -3.16 -22.02
C ASP A 178 14.50 -2.07 -21.21
N LYS A 179 14.02 -1.75 -20.00
CA LYS A 179 14.57 -0.70 -19.13
C LYS A 179 14.95 -1.24 -17.75
N TYR A 180 16.12 -0.87 -17.24
CA TYR A 180 16.47 -1.10 -15.85
C TYR A 180 16.32 0.18 -15.03
N LEU A 181 15.98 0.05 -13.73
CA LEU A 181 15.52 1.15 -12.88
C LEU A 181 16.59 1.73 -11.94
N ASP A 182 17.60 0.94 -11.54
CA ASP A 182 18.74 1.38 -10.76
C ASP A 182 19.81 1.94 -11.71
N THR A 183 19.62 3.20 -12.12
CA THR A 183 20.42 3.81 -13.20
C THR A 183 21.78 4.32 -12.74
N ASN A 184 21.95 4.51 -11.44
CA ASN A 184 23.21 4.92 -10.83
C ASN A 184 24.03 3.73 -10.28
N ASP A 185 23.46 2.51 -10.33
CA ASP A 185 24.08 1.23 -9.91
C ASP A 185 24.52 1.22 -8.43
N ASP A 186 23.74 1.85 -7.55
CA ASP A 186 23.96 1.85 -6.10
C ASP A 186 23.21 0.72 -5.35
N GLY A 187 22.38 -0.06 -6.04
CA GLY A 187 21.57 -1.16 -5.49
C GLY A 187 20.22 -0.72 -4.95
N ILE A 188 19.89 0.57 -5.05
CA ILE A 188 18.65 1.16 -4.49
C ILE A 188 17.91 1.94 -5.59
N ILE A 189 16.67 1.58 -5.86
CA ILE A 189 15.82 2.38 -6.73
C ILE A 189 15.26 3.55 -5.92
N SER A 190 15.69 4.78 -6.24
CA SER A 190 15.47 5.98 -5.46
C SER A 190 15.10 7.20 -6.32
N VAL A 191 15.03 8.38 -5.72
CA VAL A 191 14.82 9.65 -6.45
C VAL A 191 16.05 10.08 -7.26
N ASP A 192 17.22 9.51 -6.98
CA ASP A 192 18.49 9.83 -7.65
C ASP A 192 18.62 9.07 -8.99
N ASP A 193 17.73 8.09 -9.23
CA ASP A 193 17.63 7.37 -10.49
C ASP A 193 16.76 8.09 -11.52
N ASP A 194 16.98 7.77 -12.80
CA ASP A 194 16.08 8.22 -13.86
C ASP A 194 14.74 7.46 -13.76
N ALA A 195 13.63 8.20 -13.66
CA ALA A 195 12.30 7.61 -13.62
C ALA A 195 11.94 6.86 -14.91
N ALA A 196 12.50 7.26 -16.05
CA ALA A 196 12.32 6.53 -17.31
C ALA A 196 13.11 5.23 -17.38
N GLY A 197 14.05 5.03 -16.45
CA GLY A 197 15.00 3.92 -16.51
C GLY A 197 16.05 4.13 -17.62
N ALA A 198 17.02 3.24 -17.66
CA ALA A 198 18.00 3.21 -18.74
C ALA A 198 17.85 1.91 -19.56
N ASP A 199 18.25 1.98 -20.84
CA ASP A 199 18.11 0.83 -21.77
C ASP A 199 18.93 -0.36 -21.29
N LEU A 200 18.34 -1.54 -21.34
CA LEU A 200 19.10 -2.78 -21.20
C LEU A 200 20.00 -2.98 -22.44
N GLU A 201 21.22 -3.44 -22.23
CA GLU A 201 22.13 -3.78 -23.35
C GLU A 201 21.56 -4.90 -24.24
N ALA A 202 20.82 -5.84 -23.62
CA ALA A 202 20.08 -6.90 -24.31
C ALA A 202 18.71 -7.04 -23.69
N LEU A 203 17.68 -7.07 -24.52
CA LEU A 203 16.29 -7.25 -24.11
C LEU A 203 16.10 -8.64 -23.50
N ALA A 204 15.50 -8.72 -22.32
CA ALA A 204 15.25 -9.98 -21.63
C ALA A 204 13.80 -10.47 -21.87
N PRO A 205 13.61 -11.70 -22.37
CA PRO A 205 12.26 -12.24 -22.55
C PRO A 205 11.56 -12.48 -21.21
N LEU A 206 10.22 -12.41 -21.19
CA LEU A 206 9.43 -12.50 -19.95
C LEU A 206 9.48 -13.89 -19.30
N ASP A 207 9.76 -14.96 -20.06
CA ASP A 207 9.97 -16.31 -19.52
C ASP A 207 11.27 -16.46 -18.70
N ARG A 208 12.14 -15.47 -18.77
CA ARG A 208 13.38 -15.40 -17.99
C ARG A 208 13.22 -14.68 -16.65
N ILE A 209 12.06 -14.17 -16.32
CA ILE A 209 11.79 -13.54 -15.02
C ILE A 209 11.92 -14.59 -13.91
N ARG A 210 12.71 -14.27 -12.87
CA ARG A 210 12.96 -15.14 -11.71
C ARG A 210 12.42 -14.56 -10.41
N ALA A 211 12.30 -13.21 -10.32
CA ALA A 211 11.74 -12.56 -9.15
C ALA A 211 11.07 -11.25 -9.53
N VAL A 212 10.06 -10.86 -8.75
CA VAL A 212 9.33 -9.59 -8.86
C VAL A 212 9.52 -8.81 -7.58
N ARG A 213 9.94 -7.55 -7.67
CA ARG A 213 9.91 -6.58 -6.59
C ARG A 213 8.62 -5.78 -6.71
N ILE A 214 7.91 -5.65 -5.62
CA ILE A 214 6.61 -4.99 -5.55
C ILE A 214 6.72 -3.81 -4.60
N TRP A 215 6.24 -2.64 -5.02
CA TRP A 215 6.01 -1.47 -4.18
C TRP A 215 4.52 -1.23 -4.07
N ILE A 216 4.05 -0.87 -2.88
CA ILE A 216 2.65 -0.56 -2.60
C ILE A 216 2.65 0.73 -1.82
N LEU A 217 2.12 1.80 -2.38
CA LEU A 217 1.89 3.06 -1.70
C LEU A 217 0.44 3.12 -1.23
N ALA A 218 0.23 2.80 0.04
CA ALA A 218 -1.06 2.93 0.68
C ALA A 218 -1.22 4.31 1.31
N ARG A 219 -2.45 4.82 1.36
CA ARG A 219 -2.76 6.12 1.98
C ARG A 219 -3.93 6.01 2.95
N THR A 220 -4.12 7.04 3.78
CA THR A 220 -5.34 7.16 4.60
C THR A 220 -6.53 7.52 3.72
N GLY A 221 -7.72 7.05 4.12
CA GLY A 221 -8.96 7.31 3.38
C GLY A 221 -9.48 8.75 3.51
N ARG A 222 -8.93 9.54 4.44
CA ARG A 222 -9.29 10.93 4.68
C ARG A 222 -8.07 11.79 4.89
N GLU A 223 -8.13 13.00 4.39
CA GLU A 223 -7.12 14.03 4.64
C GLU A 223 -7.20 14.54 6.08
N ASP A 224 -6.04 14.75 6.69
CA ASP A 224 -5.84 15.44 7.95
C ASP A 224 -5.57 16.93 7.63
N ARG A 225 -6.44 17.83 8.10
CA ARG A 225 -6.36 19.27 7.79
C ARG A 225 -5.12 19.96 8.36
N ASP A 226 -4.55 19.37 9.40
CA ASP A 226 -3.38 19.90 10.10
C ASP A 226 -2.08 19.22 9.66
N PHE A 227 -2.14 18.37 8.63
CA PHE A 227 -1.01 17.64 8.06
C PHE A 227 -0.87 17.92 6.57
N ALA A 228 0.36 17.97 6.10
CA ALA A 228 0.69 18.00 4.67
C ALA A 228 1.84 17.04 4.43
N ASP A 229 1.60 16.04 3.61
CA ASP A 229 2.66 15.17 3.11
C ASP A 229 3.32 15.86 1.89
N THR A 230 4.62 16.12 1.98
CA THR A 230 5.40 16.73 0.91
C THR A 230 6.49 15.81 0.37
N ILE A 231 6.41 14.53 0.72
CA ILE A 231 7.39 13.51 0.32
C ILE A 231 7.12 13.08 -1.13
N THR A 232 8.18 12.90 -1.88
CA THR A 232 8.14 12.20 -3.17
C THR A 232 8.43 10.72 -2.93
N TYR A 233 7.46 9.88 -3.20
CA TYR A 233 7.59 8.43 -3.09
C TYR A 233 8.03 7.83 -4.42
N VAL A 234 8.99 6.91 -4.36
CA VAL A 234 9.45 6.14 -5.52
C VAL A 234 8.74 4.78 -5.52
N VAL A 235 7.96 4.54 -6.55
CA VAL A 235 7.15 3.33 -6.73
C VAL A 235 7.53 2.71 -8.09
N ALA A 236 8.56 1.88 -8.10
CA ALA A 236 9.24 1.42 -9.31
C ALA A 236 9.72 2.62 -10.17
N ASN A 237 9.22 2.74 -11.40
CA ASN A 237 9.52 3.86 -12.31
C ASN A 237 8.65 5.11 -12.08
N GLN A 238 7.73 5.09 -11.11
CA GLN A 238 6.84 6.21 -10.83
C GLN A 238 7.41 7.11 -9.72
N ARG A 239 7.19 8.43 -9.86
CA ARG A 239 7.50 9.44 -8.85
C ARG A 239 6.18 10.04 -8.38
N VAL A 240 5.68 9.57 -7.23
CA VAL A 240 4.42 10.01 -6.64
C VAL A 240 4.70 11.14 -5.66
N ASN A 241 4.28 12.36 -6.03
CA ASN A 241 4.35 13.51 -5.14
C ASN A 241 3.04 13.57 -4.35
N ALA A 242 3.08 13.22 -3.08
CA ALA A 242 1.90 13.20 -2.23
C ALA A 242 1.22 14.58 -2.22
N ASN A 243 1.88 15.60 -1.71
CA ASN A 243 1.45 17.01 -1.69
C ASN A 243 -0.03 17.22 -1.31
N ASP A 244 -0.52 16.43 -0.37
CA ASP A 244 -1.89 16.40 0.13
C ASP A 244 -1.92 16.22 1.66
N GLY A 245 -3.14 16.14 2.23
CA GLY A 245 -3.37 15.90 3.65
C GLY A 245 -3.45 14.42 4.05
N ASN A 246 -3.22 13.48 3.14
CA ASN A 246 -3.22 12.07 3.47
C ASN A 246 -1.87 11.65 4.07
N ARG A 247 -1.90 10.63 4.90
CA ARG A 247 -0.68 9.95 5.35
C ARG A 247 -0.44 8.77 4.45
N HIS A 248 0.81 8.63 4.01
CA HIS A 248 1.21 7.57 3.09
C HIS A 248 2.12 6.57 3.79
N HIS A 249 2.07 5.33 3.33
CA HIS A 249 2.96 4.27 3.77
C HIS A 249 3.40 3.43 2.57
N LEU A 250 4.70 3.49 2.27
CA LEU A 250 5.31 2.70 1.21
C LEU A 250 5.78 1.35 1.78
N LEU A 251 5.27 0.27 1.21
CA LEU A 251 5.72 -1.09 1.48
C LEU A 251 6.44 -1.63 0.26
N THR A 252 7.55 -2.33 0.50
CA THR A 252 8.30 -3.02 -0.57
C THR A 252 8.47 -4.49 -0.20
N THR A 253 8.41 -5.36 -1.20
CA THR A 253 8.67 -6.78 -1.02
C THR A 253 9.20 -7.40 -2.31
N THR A 254 9.96 -8.48 -2.20
CA THR A 254 10.44 -9.26 -3.35
C THR A 254 9.86 -10.66 -3.28
N VAL A 255 9.36 -11.14 -4.39
CA VAL A 255 8.73 -12.46 -4.56
C VAL A 255 9.53 -13.25 -5.59
N LYS A 256 9.96 -14.46 -5.24
CA LYS A 256 10.58 -15.39 -6.20
C LYS A 256 9.51 -16.17 -6.95
N CYS A 257 9.59 -16.19 -8.27
CA CYS A 257 8.70 -16.92 -9.17
C CYS A 257 9.24 -18.35 -9.37
N ARG A 258 8.77 -19.28 -8.55
CA ARG A 258 9.35 -20.64 -8.48
C ARG A 258 9.11 -21.47 -9.74
N ASN A 259 8.02 -21.21 -10.45
CA ASN A 259 7.61 -22.01 -11.62
C ASN A 259 8.16 -21.45 -12.94
N MET A 260 8.81 -20.27 -12.89
CA MET A 260 9.44 -19.66 -14.07
C MET A 260 10.87 -20.17 -14.34
N ALA A 261 11.37 -21.11 -13.52
CA ALA A 261 12.73 -21.66 -13.61
C ALA A 261 12.75 -23.15 -14.00
N LEU A 262 11.65 -23.65 -14.56
CA LEU A 262 11.49 -25.07 -14.94
C LEU A 262 11.75 -25.28 -16.42
#